data_180f3afa82f19a68d9ff9b03df17e415
#
_entry.id   180f3afa82f19a68d9ff9b03df17e415
#
_cell.length_a   1.000
_cell.length_b   1.000
_cell.length_c   1.000
_cell.angle_alpha   90.00
_cell.angle_beta   90.00
_cell.angle_gamma   90.00
#
_symmetry.space_group_name_H-M   'P 1'
#
loop_
_entity.id
_entity.type
_entity.pdbx_description
1 polymer ?
#
loop_
_entity_poly.entity_id
_entity_poly.type
_entity_poly.pdbx_seq_one_letter_code
_entity_poly.pdbx_strand_id
1 'polypeptide(L)'
;IHLFQDDLKEIDFPEIEPLFTLDDFYIFDQYQDGDDYTDKVYIRNFRMILDAIKNQYPLEITTYNHKGQKVSMKILPKYLEYSEKDDKFRVAGFGSRLGGTVNLGRIVSCEGTKTTENTKLIHRIPPRKRRVIFELEDERKALERVLLQFAHFPKKAERIAKNKYQITVDYDKDDETEMVIRILSFGPMIKVVQPEHFVNLIKERLRKQKSWEQ
;
A
#
# COMPACT_ATOMS: atom_id res chain seq x y z
N ILE A 1 -4.97 -9.23 -12.02
CA ILE A 1 -5.47 -9.55 -13.39
C ILE A 1 -5.93 -10.99 -13.44
N HIS A 2 -5.20 -11.98 -12.90
CA HIS A 2 -5.65 -13.39 -12.90
C HIS A 2 -6.95 -13.66 -12.12
N LEU A 3 -7.24 -12.89 -11.08
CA LEU A 3 -8.48 -13.00 -10.29
C LEU A 3 -9.76 -12.62 -11.08
N PHE A 4 -9.62 -11.80 -12.12
CA PHE A 4 -10.75 -11.32 -12.94
C PHE A 4 -10.92 -12.08 -14.23
N GLN A 5 -9.97 -12.92 -14.66
CA GLN A 5 -10.05 -13.66 -15.91
C GLN A 5 -11.15 -14.73 -15.91
N ASP A 6 -11.37 -15.37 -14.75
CA ASP A 6 -12.39 -16.43 -14.68
C ASP A 6 -13.81 -15.84 -14.52
N ASP A 7 -13.95 -14.70 -13.84
CA ASP A 7 -15.22 -14.01 -13.70
C ASP A 7 -15.65 -13.32 -15.01
N LEU A 8 -14.70 -12.88 -15.84
CA LEU A 8 -15.00 -12.29 -17.15
C LEU A 8 -15.41 -13.33 -18.20
N LYS A 9 -15.10 -14.62 -18.00
CA LYS A 9 -15.57 -15.69 -18.89
C LYS A 9 -17.06 -16.00 -18.79
N GLU A 10 -17.71 -15.60 -17.70
CA GLU A 10 -19.17 -15.75 -17.51
C GLU A 10 -19.99 -14.59 -18.13
N ILE A 11 -19.32 -13.50 -18.53
CA ILE A 11 -19.97 -12.40 -19.23
C ILE A 11 -19.88 -12.71 -20.73
N ASP A 12 -20.90 -13.38 -21.24
CA ASP A 12 -21.04 -13.66 -22.66
C ASP A 12 -21.38 -12.35 -23.41
N PHE A 13 -20.38 -11.71 -23.98
CA PHE A 13 -20.54 -10.63 -24.97
C PHE A 13 -20.24 -11.19 -26.37
N PRO A 14 -21.21 -11.85 -27.03
CA PRO A 14 -20.98 -12.56 -28.28
C PRO A 14 -20.59 -11.65 -29.45
N GLU A 15 -20.63 -10.34 -29.29
CA GLU A 15 -20.38 -9.36 -30.36
C GLU A 15 -19.05 -8.63 -30.25
N ILE A 16 -18.25 -8.89 -29.21
CA ILE A 16 -16.95 -8.21 -29.03
C ILE A 16 -15.83 -9.24 -29.16
N GLU A 17 -15.22 -9.32 -30.34
CA GLU A 17 -13.95 -10.03 -30.48
C GLU A 17 -12.86 -9.31 -29.69
N PRO A 18 -12.06 -10.02 -28.88
CA PRO A 18 -10.95 -9.40 -28.19
C PRO A 18 -9.94 -8.86 -29.22
N LEU A 19 -9.51 -7.62 -29.03
CA LEU A 19 -8.56 -6.95 -29.91
C LEU A 19 -7.22 -7.69 -29.97
N PHE A 20 -6.87 -8.41 -28.91
CA PHE A 20 -5.64 -9.21 -28.78
C PHE A 20 -5.84 -10.28 -27.71
N THR A 21 -5.02 -11.29 -27.75
CA THR A 21 -4.89 -12.37 -26.75
C THR A 21 -3.62 -12.21 -25.93
N LEU A 22 -3.49 -12.97 -24.85
CA LEU A 22 -2.26 -12.94 -24.03
C LEU A 22 -1.01 -13.38 -24.80
N ASP A 23 -1.18 -14.14 -25.88
CA ASP A 23 -0.08 -14.61 -26.73
C ASP A 23 0.42 -13.53 -27.71
N ASP A 24 -0.35 -12.44 -27.88
CA ASP A 24 0.00 -11.36 -28.82
C ASP A 24 1.00 -10.35 -28.22
N PHE A 25 1.29 -10.41 -26.92
CA PHE A 25 2.21 -9.48 -26.25
C PHE A 25 2.95 -10.12 -25.09
N TYR A 26 4.12 -9.57 -24.80
CA TYR A 26 4.96 -9.96 -23.67
C TYR A 26 4.78 -8.96 -22.52
N ILE A 27 4.45 -9.45 -21.32
CA ILE A 27 4.36 -8.63 -20.11
C ILE A 27 5.79 -8.48 -19.55
N PHE A 28 6.38 -7.32 -19.77
CA PHE A 28 7.76 -7.03 -19.35
C PHE A 28 7.91 -6.86 -17.83
N ASP A 29 6.93 -6.22 -17.18
CA ASP A 29 6.96 -5.87 -15.76
C ASP A 29 6.16 -6.90 -14.92
N GLN A 30 6.58 -8.17 -14.93
CA GLN A 30 5.98 -9.16 -14.04
C GLN A 30 6.63 -9.07 -12.66
N TYR A 31 5.80 -8.86 -11.64
CA TYR A 31 6.24 -8.94 -10.25
C TYR A 31 6.44 -10.40 -9.86
N GLN A 32 7.68 -10.75 -9.45
CA GLN A 32 8.02 -12.10 -9.03
C GLN A 32 7.79 -12.34 -7.54
N ASP A 33 7.61 -11.25 -6.77
CA ASP A 33 7.52 -11.27 -5.31
C ASP A 33 6.07 -11.10 -4.79
N GLY A 34 5.07 -11.34 -5.63
CA GLY A 34 3.66 -11.32 -5.27
C GLY A 34 3.28 -12.34 -4.21
N ASP A 35 2.03 -12.27 -3.72
CA ASP A 35 1.49 -13.32 -2.85
C ASP A 35 1.22 -14.59 -3.68
N ASP A 36 1.39 -15.77 -3.05
CA ASP A 36 1.01 -17.04 -3.67
C ASP A 36 -0.51 -17.22 -3.60
N TYR A 37 -1.19 -16.83 -4.68
CA TYR A 37 -2.65 -16.96 -4.80
C TYR A 37 -3.14 -18.41 -4.93
N THR A 38 -2.24 -19.37 -5.09
CA THR A 38 -2.57 -20.81 -5.16
C THR A 38 -2.47 -21.50 -3.80
N ASP A 39 -1.85 -20.84 -2.80
CA ASP A 39 -1.73 -21.38 -1.45
C ASP A 39 -3.12 -21.55 -0.79
N LYS A 40 -3.40 -22.75 -0.34
CA LYS A 40 -4.68 -23.11 0.31
C LYS A 40 -4.95 -22.32 1.59
N VAL A 41 -3.90 -21.96 2.35
CA VAL A 41 -4.02 -21.16 3.57
C VAL A 41 -4.38 -19.71 3.21
N TYR A 42 -3.69 -19.18 2.20
CA TYR A 42 -3.97 -17.85 1.66
C TYR A 42 -5.44 -17.73 1.19
N ILE A 43 -5.88 -18.66 0.33
CA ILE A 43 -7.25 -18.70 -0.20
C ILE A 43 -8.29 -18.78 0.93
N ARG A 44 -8.07 -19.65 1.91
CA ARG A 44 -8.96 -19.78 3.07
C ARG A 44 -9.06 -18.48 3.86
N ASN A 45 -7.91 -17.85 4.16
CA ASN A 45 -7.85 -16.60 4.90
C ASN A 45 -8.50 -15.46 4.11
N PHE A 46 -8.26 -15.39 2.81
CA PHE A 46 -8.87 -14.41 1.91
C PHE A 46 -10.40 -14.50 1.92
N ARG A 47 -10.95 -15.72 1.76
CA ARG A 47 -12.40 -15.96 1.80
C ARG A 47 -13.00 -15.58 3.15
N MET A 48 -12.34 -15.91 4.26
CA MET A 48 -12.80 -15.54 5.60
C MET A 48 -12.81 -14.03 5.81
N ILE A 49 -11.80 -13.33 5.33
CA ILE A 49 -11.73 -11.86 5.41
C ILE A 49 -12.83 -11.21 4.57
N LEU A 50 -13.09 -11.71 3.36
CA LEU A 50 -14.17 -11.21 2.52
C LEU A 50 -15.55 -11.42 3.18
N ASP A 51 -15.76 -12.60 3.77
CA ASP A 51 -17.00 -12.89 4.50
C ASP A 51 -17.16 -11.96 5.71
N ALA A 52 -16.08 -11.73 6.46
CA ALA A 52 -16.10 -10.83 7.61
C ALA A 52 -16.34 -9.35 7.21
N ILE A 53 -15.82 -8.91 6.07
CA ILE A 53 -16.11 -7.57 5.51
C ILE A 53 -17.60 -7.48 5.16
N LYS A 54 -18.14 -8.47 4.45
CA LYS A 54 -19.52 -8.50 4.00
C LYS A 54 -20.52 -8.55 5.16
N ASN A 55 -20.22 -9.37 6.16
CA ASN A 55 -21.10 -9.61 7.31
C ASN A 55 -20.75 -8.79 8.56
N GLN A 56 -19.72 -7.94 8.48
CA GLN A 56 -19.29 -6.96 9.49
C GLN A 56 -19.02 -7.59 10.88
N TYR A 57 -18.28 -8.69 10.92
CA TYR A 57 -17.86 -9.29 12.18
C TYR A 57 -16.34 -9.24 12.38
N PRO A 58 -15.88 -9.20 13.65
CA PRO A 58 -14.45 -9.12 13.94
C PRO A 58 -13.75 -10.46 13.72
N LEU A 59 -12.48 -10.36 13.31
CA LEU A 59 -11.56 -11.48 13.11
C LEU A 59 -10.43 -11.43 14.14
N GLU A 60 -9.98 -12.58 14.58
CA GLU A 60 -8.69 -12.75 15.21
C GLU A 60 -7.69 -13.24 14.16
N ILE A 61 -6.68 -12.42 13.89
CA ILE A 61 -5.65 -12.68 12.90
C ILE A 61 -4.34 -12.96 13.60
N THR A 62 -3.68 -14.07 13.26
CA THR A 62 -2.32 -14.38 13.70
C THR A 62 -1.33 -14.16 12.56
N THR A 63 -0.27 -13.42 12.82
CA THR A 63 0.80 -13.10 11.87
C THR A 63 2.16 -13.22 12.55
N TYR A 64 3.24 -13.17 11.78
CA TYR A 64 4.59 -13.07 12.31
C TYR A 64 5.03 -11.59 12.39
N ASN A 65 5.62 -11.21 13.51
CA ASN A 65 6.31 -9.91 13.61
C ASN A 65 7.70 -9.99 12.94
N HIS A 66 8.40 -8.83 12.88
CA HIS A 66 9.76 -8.76 12.32
C HIS A 66 10.82 -9.55 13.10
N LYS A 67 10.50 -10.06 14.30
CA LYS A 67 11.36 -10.95 15.11
C LYS A 67 11.01 -12.43 14.89
N GLY A 68 10.11 -12.76 13.95
CA GLY A 68 9.67 -14.13 13.69
C GLY A 68 8.73 -14.72 14.76
N GLN A 69 8.22 -13.90 15.68
CA GLN A 69 7.30 -14.36 16.73
C GLN A 69 5.85 -14.23 16.24
N LYS A 70 5.01 -15.22 16.58
CA LYS A 70 3.57 -15.16 16.33
C LYS A 70 2.92 -14.09 17.19
N VAL A 71 2.16 -13.22 16.55
CA VAL A 71 1.38 -12.17 17.20
C VAL A 71 -0.06 -12.27 16.74
N SER A 72 -0.99 -12.36 17.70
CA SER A 72 -2.42 -12.33 17.41
C SER A 72 -2.99 -10.94 17.64
N MET A 73 -3.89 -10.52 16.77
CA MET A 73 -4.59 -9.25 16.85
C MET A 73 -6.06 -9.42 16.47
N LYS A 74 -6.92 -8.62 17.08
CA LYS A 74 -8.33 -8.54 16.69
C LYS A 74 -8.53 -7.33 15.78
N ILE A 75 -9.19 -7.56 14.66
CA ILE A 75 -9.50 -6.55 13.66
C ILE A 75 -10.95 -6.68 13.21
N LEU A 76 -11.65 -5.57 13.08
CA LEU A 76 -12.88 -5.50 12.30
C LEU A 76 -12.51 -5.07 10.87
N PRO A 77 -12.46 -5.98 9.92
CA PRO A 77 -12.05 -5.67 8.57
C PRO A 77 -13.10 -4.77 7.90
N LYS A 78 -12.62 -3.79 7.13
CA LYS A 78 -13.47 -2.84 6.43
C LYS A 78 -13.44 -3.03 4.92
N TYR A 79 -12.26 -3.22 4.36
CA TYR A 79 -12.04 -3.45 2.93
C TYR A 79 -10.69 -4.12 2.70
N LEU A 80 -10.51 -4.65 1.50
CA LEU A 80 -9.23 -5.12 0.99
C LEU A 80 -8.61 -4.02 0.13
N GLU A 81 -7.30 -3.86 0.27
CA GLU A 81 -6.47 -3.05 -0.59
C GLU A 81 -5.64 -3.98 -1.47
N TYR A 82 -5.57 -3.69 -2.76
CA TYR A 82 -4.65 -4.36 -3.66
C TYR A 82 -3.53 -3.40 -4.06
N SER A 83 -2.30 -3.82 -3.88
CA SER A 83 -1.11 -3.10 -4.36
C SER A 83 -0.68 -3.72 -5.68
N GLU A 84 -0.96 -3.05 -6.78
CA GLU A 84 -0.53 -3.49 -8.11
C GLU A 84 1.01 -3.57 -8.20
N LYS A 85 1.71 -2.63 -7.58
CA LYS A 85 3.17 -2.59 -7.55
C LYS A 85 3.80 -3.80 -6.85
N ASP A 86 3.20 -4.26 -5.76
CA ASP A 86 3.74 -5.34 -4.94
C ASP A 86 3.07 -6.68 -5.28
N ASP A 87 2.01 -6.67 -6.10
CA ASP A 87 1.10 -7.79 -6.37
C ASP A 87 0.64 -8.47 -5.07
N LYS A 88 0.13 -7.65 -4.12
CA LYS A 88 -0.25 -8.12 -2.78
C LYS A 88 -1.55 -7.52 -2.32
N PHE A 89 -2.33 -8.34 -1.62
CA PHE A 89 -3.50 -7.87 -0.91
C PHE A 89 -3.18 -7.52 0.54
N ARG A 90 -3.86 -6.50 1.03
CA ARG A 90 -3.84 -6.07 2.43
C ARG A 90 -5.26 -5.95 2.93
N VAL A 91 -5.52 -6.39 4.16
CA VAL A 91 -6.78 -6.10 4.83
C VAL A 91 -6.63 -4.82 5.64
N ALA A 92 -7.54 -3.88 5.42
CA ALA A 92 -7.65 -2.66 6.22
C ALA A 92 -8.87 -2.73 7.14
N GLY A 93 -8.73 -2.28 8.38
CA GLY A 93 -9.81 -2.35 9.36
C GLY A 93 -9.52 -1.60 10.66
N PHE A 94 -10.41 -1.77 11.63
CA PHE A 94 -10.31 -1.14 12.95
C PHE A 94 -9.87 -2.17 14.00
N GLY A 95 -9.12 -1.74 15.02
CA GLY A 95 -8.83 -2.54 16.20
C GLY A 95 -7.41 -3.06 16.33
N SER A 96 -6.53 -2.83 15.38
CA SER A 96 -5.12 -3.21 15.48
C SER A 96 -4.28 -2.12 16.16
N ARG A 97 -3.42 -2.53 17.13
CA ARG A 97 -2.38 -1.65 17.69
C ARG A 97 -1.23 -1.38 16.71
N LEU A 98 -1.17 -2.11 15.60
CA LEU A 98 -0.05 -2.13 14.65
C LEU A 98 -0.29 -1.31 13.38
N GLY A 99 -1.27 -0.39 13.38
CA GLY A 99 -1.73 0.26 12.16
C GLY A 99 -2.88 -0.54 11.53
N GLY A 100 -3.79 0.13 10.84
CA GLY A 100 -5.03 -0.46 10.36
C GLY A 100 -4.91 -1.48 9.22
N THR A 101 -3.69 -1.89 8.82
CA THR A 101 -3.46 -2.66 7.59
C THR A 101 -2.57 -3.87 7.83
N VAL A 102 -2.98 -5.05 7.33
CA VAL A 102 -2.23 -6.32 7.44
C VAL A 102 -2.10 -6.97 6.06
N ASN A 103 -0.88 -7.34 5.66
CA ASN A 103 -0.66 -8.09 4.41
C ASN A 103 -1.22 -9.50 4.53
N LEU A 104 -2.02 -9.92 3.54
CA LEU A 104 -2.65 -11.25 3.55
C LEU A 104 -1.64 -12.39 3.51
N GLY A 105 -0.59 -12.26 2.72
CA GLY A 105 0.47 -13.27 2.61
C GLY A 105 1.25 -13.51 3.92
N ARG A 106 1.09 -12.64 4.92
CA ARG A 106 1.69 -12.83 6.26
C ARG A 106 0.75 -13.46 7.29
N ILE A 107 -0.51 -13.70 6.93
CA ILE A 107 -1.52 -14.23 7.83
C ILE A 107 -1.36 -15.74 7.93
N VAL A 108 -0.99 -16.20 9.12
CA VAL A 108 -0.85 -17.63 9.45
C VAL A 108 -2.20 -18.28 9.67
N SER A 109 -3.07 -17.59 10.44
CA SER A 109 -4.44 -18.03 10.68
C SER A 109 -5.37 -16.84 10.84
N CYS A 110 -6.62 -17.06 10.47
CA CYS A 110 -7.69 -16.10 10.57
C CYS A 110 -8.94 -16.81 11.08
N GLU A 111 -9.54 -16.32 12.16
CA GLU A 111 -10.72 -16.92 12.77
C GLU A 111 -11.76 -15.86 13.12
N GLY A 112 -13.04 -16.19 12.88
CA GLY A 112 -14.15 -15.32 13.27
C GLY A 112 -14.34 -15.31 14.78
N THR A 113 -14.42 -14.13 15.40
CA THR A 113 -14.72 -14.01 16.82
C THR A 113 -16.20 -13.69 17.02
N LYS A 114 -16.90 -14.51 17.84
CA LYS A 114 -18.31 -14.33 18.16
C LYS A 114 -18.60 -13.23 19.19
N THR A 115 -17.60 -12.47 19.61
CA THR A 115 -17.72 -11.58 20.77
C THR A 115 -18.30 -10.22 20.37
N THR A 116 -19.58 -10.07 20.56
CA THR A 116 -20.34 -8.80 20.44
C THR A 116 -19.91 -7.72 21.44
N GLU A 117 -19.21 -8.06 22.50
CA GLU A 117 -18.84 -7.11 23.56
C GLU A 117 -17.67 -6.17 23.21
N ASN A 118 -16.82 -6.56 22.27
CA ASN A 118 -15.65 -5.76 21.88
C ASN A 118 -15.89 -4.76 20.71
N THR A 119 -17.08 -4.77 20.12
CA THR A 119 -17.42 -3.79 19.07
C THR A 119 -17.44 -2.34 19.59
N LYS A 120 -17.63 -2.14 20.90
CA LYS A 120 -17.53 -0.82 21.54
C LYS A 120 -16.10 -0.33 21.73
N LEU A 121 -15.11 -1.24 21.71
CA LEU A 121 -13.68 -0.91 21.85
C LEU A 121 -12.96 -0.67 20.52
N ILE A 122 -13.66 -0.89 19.41
CA ILE A 122 -13.16 -0.53 18.07
C ILE A 122 -13.40 0.96 17.88
N HIS A 123 -12.75 1.75 18.71
CA HIS A 123 -12.70 3.18 18.48
C HIS A 123 -12.05 3.41 17.11
N ARG A 124 -12.73 4.15 16.25
CA ARG A 124 -12.16 4.75 15.05
C ARG A 124 -10.85 5.44 15.48
N ILE A 125 -9.72 4.80 15.21
CA ILE A 125 -8.48 5.56 15.14
C ILE A 125 -8.65 6.39 13.87
N PRO A 126 -8.84 7.71 13.98
CA PRO A 126 -8.96 8.53 12.79
C PRO A 126 -7.70 8.30 11.95
N PRO A 127 -7.82 8.21 10.63
CA PRO A 127 -6.66 8.11 9.76
C PRO A 127 -5.73 9.27 10.12
N ARG A 128 -4.51 8.96 10.53
CA ARG A 128 -3.52 9.97 10.93
C ARG A 128 -2.90 10.54 9.66
N LYS A 129 -3.70 11.35 8.95
CA LYS A 129 -3.24 12.02 7.74
C LYS A 129 -2.07 12.94 8.07
N ARG A 130 -1.05 12.84 7.28
CA ARG A 130 0.15 13.67 7.30
C ARG A 130 0.32 14.33 5.95
N ARG A 131 1.16 15.34 5.94
CA ARG A 131 1.48 16.09 4.74
C ARG A 131 2.98 16.26 4.64
N VAL A 132 3.52 16.07 3.45
CA VAL A 132 4.89 16.42 3.11
C VAL A 132 4.86 17.45 1.98
N ILE A 133 5.77 18.43 2.07
CA ILE A 133 5.96 19.45 1.05
C ILE A 133 7.43 19.41 0.64
N PHE A 134 7.65 19.34 -0.66
CA PHE A 134 9.00 19.35 -1.22
C PHE A 134 9.06 20.19 -2.49
N GLU A 135 10.23 20.76 -2.73
CA GLU A 135 10.60 21.43 -3.98
C GLU A 135 11.18 20.40 -4.94
N LEU A 136 10.81 20.53 -6.20
CA LEU A 136 11.30 19.71 -7.30
C LEU A 136 11.99 20.60 -8.34
N GLU A 137 13.18 20.23 -8.73
CA GLU A 137 13.84 20.76 -9.92
C GLU A 137 13.50 19.85 -11.11
N ASP A 138 12.75 20.42 -12.10
CA ASP A 138 12.24 19.64 -13.24
C ASP A 138 13.32 19.45 -14.30
N GLU A 139 14.24 18.54 -14.01
CA GLU A 139 15.23 18.05 -14.95
C GLU A 139 14.78 16.71 -15.53
N ARG A 140 14.98 16.50 -16.83
CA ARG A 140 14.68 15.25 -17.52
C ARG A 140 13.23 14.75 -17.29
N LYS A 141 12.27 15.67 -17.31
CA LYS A 141 10.85 15.38 -17.03
C LYS A 141 10.60 14.80 -15.62
N ALA A 142 11.34 15.29 -14.63
CA ALA A 142 11.20 14.83 -13.26
C ALA A 142 9.80 15.08 -12.70
N LEU A 143 9.12 16.17 -13.10
CA LEU A 143 7.76 16.46 -12.68
C LEU A 143 6.80 15.34 -13.06
N GLU A 144 6.82 14.89 -14.32
CA GLU A 144 5.96 13.82 -14.81
C GLU A 144 6.19 12.53 -14.04
N ARG A 145 7.45 12.14 -13.84
CA ARG A 145 7.84 10.95 -13.07
C ARG A 145 7.40 11.02 -11.61
N VAL A 146 7.56 12.19 -10.97
CA VAL A 146 7.11 12.41 -9.59
C VAL A 146 5.60 12.29 -9.50
N LEU A 147 4.85 12.93 -10.40
CA LEU A 147 3.39 12.85 -10.41
C LEU A 147 2.90 11.41 -10.58
N LEU A 148 3.57 10.62 -11.41
CA LEU A 148 3.27 9.20 -11.62
C LEU A 148 3.62 8.37 -10.38
N GLN A 149 4.82 8.55 -9.80
CA GLN A 149 5.28 7.82 -8.62
C GLN A 149 4.38 8.02 -7.39
N PHE A 150 3.75 9.21 -7.28
CA PHE A 150 2.78 9.53 -6.23
C PHE A 150 1.32 9.48 -6.71
N ALA A 151 1.02 8.71 -7.79
CA ALA A 151 -0.30 8.72 -8.43
C ALA A 151 -1.46 8.41 -7.47
N HIS A 152 -1.27 7.50 -6.55
CA HIS A 152 -2.30 7.05 -5.58
C HIS A 152 -2.43 7.92 -4.33
N PHE A 153 -1.59 8.94 -4.16
CA PHE A 153 -1.71 9.90 -3.07
C PHE A 153 -2.41 11.19 -3.54
N PRO A 154 -3.28 11.79 -2.70
CA PRO A 154 -3.75 13.14 -2.92
C PRO A 154 -2.55 14.10 -2.98
N LYS A 155 -2.43 14.83 -4.06
CA LYS A 155 -1.29 15.71 -4.29
C LYS A 155 -1.65 16.97 -5.05
N LYS A 156 -0.84 18.00 -4.85
CA LYS A 156 -0.91 19.28 -5.58
C LYS A 156 0.49 19.68 -6.02
N ALA A 157 0.63 20.09 -7.26
CA ALA A 157 1.88 20.66 -7.79
C ALA A 157 1.65 22.10 -8.18
N GLU A 158 2.50 23.00 -7.70
CA GLU A 158 2.48 24.43 -7.98
C GLU A 158 3.83 24.86 -8.54
N ARG A 159 3.81 25.58 -9.65
CA ARG A 159 5.04 26.12 -10.23
C ARG A 159 5.48 27.33 -9.43
N ILE A 160 6.69 27.32 -8.87
CA ILE A 160 7.26 28.40 -8.06
C ILE A 160 8.31 29.21 -8.81
N ALA A 161 8.96 28.61 -9.83
CA ALA A 161 9.92 29.29 -10.71
C ALA A 161 10.04 28.54 -12.04
N LYS A 162 10.90 29.05 -12.95
CA LYS A 162 11.23 28.32 -14.17
C LYS A 162 11.89 26.99 -13.80
N ASN A 163 11.29 25.87 -14.24
CA ASN A 163 11.73 24.50 -13.94
C ASN A 163 11.73 24.14 -12.44
N LYS A 164 11.01 24.89 -11.58
CA LYS A 164 10.86 24.56 -10.17
C LYS A 164 9.40 24.46 -9.77
N TYR A 165 9.08 23.41 -9.04
CA TYR A 165 7.73 23.13 -8.56
C TYR A 165 7.76 22.86 -7.08
N GLN A 166 6.73 23.31 -6.38
CA GLN A 166 6.42 22.88 -5.02
C GLN A 166 5.35 21.82 -5.09
N ILE A 167 5.61 20.66 -4.50
CA ILE A 167 4.69 19.54 -4.49
C ILE A 167 4.28 19.28 -3.06
N THR A 168 2.97 19.20 -2.86
CA THR A 168 2.34 18.84 -1.60
C THR A 168 1.70 17.47 -1.76
N VAL A 169 2.01 16.53 -0.86
CA VAL A 169 1.44 15.17 -0.86
C VAL A 169 0.84 14.89 0.50
N ASP A 170 -0.43 14.46 0.51
CA ASP A 170 -1.11 13.99 1.71
C ASP A 170 -1.04 12.46 1.77
N TYR A 171 -0.66 11.90 2.91
CA TYR A 171 -0.45 10.47 3.10
C TYR A 171 -0.87 10.03 4.51
N ASP A 172 -1.09 8.75 4.74
CA ASP A 172 -1.30 8.20 6.07
C ASP A 172 0.02 7.96 6.79
N LYS A 173 0.02 8.14 8.10
CA LYS A 173 1.23 7.96 8.93
C LYS A 173 1.92 6.62 8.68
N ASP A 174 1.15 5.58 8.40
CA ASP A 174 1.68 4.24 8.20
C ASP A 174 2.48 4.12 6.88
N ASP A 175 2.23 5.02 5.91
CA ASP A 175 2.96 5.12 4.64
C ASP A 175 4.24 5.97 4.73
N GLU A 176 4.59 6.49 5.90
CA GLU A 176 5.73 7.43 6.05
C GLU A 176 7.05 6.84 5.57
N THR A 177 7.28 5.55 5.81
CA THR A 177 8.51 4.88 5.34
C THR A 177 8.52 4.78 3.81
N GLU A 178 7.40 4.45 3.20
CA GLU A 178 7.25 4.40 1.75
C GLU A 178 7.45 5.79 1.13
N MET A 179 6.88 6.83 1.75
CA MET A 179 7.09 8.22 1.32
C MET A 179 8.58 8.61 1.33
N VAL A 180 9.32 8.23 2.38
CA VAL A 180 10.77 8.48 2.47
C VAL A 180 11.51 7.78 1.33
N ILE A 181 11.21 6.51 1.06
CA ILE A 181 11.84 5.72 -0.01
C ILE A 181 11.58 6.38 -1.37
N ARG A 182 10.33 6.73 -1.66
CA ARG A 182 9.94 7.36 -2.93
C ARG A 182 10.61 8.70 -3.14
N ILE A 183 10.69 9.54 -2.11
CA ILE A 183 11.36 10.84 -2.19
C ILE A 183 12.86 10.66 -2.44
N LEU A 184 13.51 9.76 -1.72
CA LEU A 184 14.95 9.50 -1.89
C LEU A 184 15.30 8.92 -3.27
N SER A 185 14.38 8.21 -3.92
CA SER A 185 14.60 7.64 -5.26
C SER A 185 14.83 8.71 -6.35
N PHE A 186 14.41 9.96 -6.11
CA PHE A 186 14.65 11.08 -7.03
C PHE A 186 15.98 11.79 -6.79
N GLY A 187 16.73 11.39 -5.76
CA GLY A 187 18.05 11.95 -5.48
C GLY A 187 18.04 13.47 -5.30
N PRO A 188 18.98 14.20 -5.95
CA PRO A 188 19.13 15.64 -5.74
C PRO A 188 18.02 16.49 -6.36
N MET A 189 17.16 15.93 -7.19
CA MET A 189 16.07 16.66 -7.83
C MET A 189 14.97 17.09 -6.85
N ILE A 190 14.88 16.43 -5.67
CA ILE A 190 13.88 16.74 -4.66
C ILE A 190 14.55 17.27 -3.38
N LYS A 191 14.00 18.36 -2.87
CA LYS A 191 14.36 18.93 -1.56
C LYS A 191 13.12 19.03 -0.70
N VAL A 192 13.04 18.21 0.35
CA VAL A 192 11.94 18.31 1.33
C VAL A 192 12.08 19.59 2.14
N VAL A 193 10.99 20.34 2.23
CA VAL A 193 10.94 21.63 2.95
C VAL A 193 10.08 21.57 4.21
N GLN A 194 9.04 20.74 4.22
CA GLN A 194 8.13 20.58 5.38
C GLN A 194 7.55 19.15 5.41
N PRO A 195 7.15 18.66 6.60
CA PRO A 195 7.38 19.21 7.93
C PRO A 195 8.81 18.93 8.43
N GLU A 196 9.24 19.63 9.49
CA GLU A 196 10.61 19.51 10.02
C GLU A 196 10.99 18.07 10.41
N HIS A 197 10.06 17.32 11.02
CA HIS A 197 10.33 15.92 11.38
C HIS A 197 10.65 15.06 10.15
N PHE A 198 9.97 15.30 9.02
CA PHE A 198 10.21 14.56 7.78
C PHE A 198 11.55 14.97 7.15
N VAL A 199 11.89 16.26 7.18
CA VAL A 199 13.22 16.75 6.77
C VAL A 199 14.32 16.06 7.57
N ASN A 200 14.13 15.90 8.87
CA ASN A 200 15.10 15.22 9.75
C ASN A 200 15.21 13.73 9.45
N LEU A 201 14.10 13.05 9.11
CA LEU A 201 14.13 11.65 8.64
C LEU A 201 14.95 11.50 7.37
N ILE A 202 14.77 12.37 6.38
CA ILE A 202 15.56 12.34 5.13
C ILE A 202 17.05 12.55 5.44
N LYS A 203 17.37 13.56 6.25
CA LYS A 203 18.76 13.84 6.65
C LYS A 203 19.40 12.65 7.36
N GLU A 204 18.68 11.99 8.25
CA GLU A 204 19.16 10.80 8.97
C GLU A 204 19.47 9.65 8.00
N ARG A 205 18.58 9.38 7.03
CA ARG A 205 18.81 8.34 6.03
C ARG A 205 20.03 8.62 5.17
N LEU A 206 20.19 9.85 4.70
CA LEU A 206 21.35 10.26 3.91
C LEU A 206 22.67 10.17 4.72
N ARG A 207 22.65 10.54 6.01
CA ARG A 207 23.83 10.39 6.89
C ARG A 207 24.22 8.93 7.08
N LYS A 208 23.23 8.04 7.31
CA LYS A 208 23.47 6.60 7.42
C LYS A 208 24.06 6.02 6.13
N GLN A 209 23.57 6.44 4.97
CA GLN A 209 24.12 6.02 3.69
C GLN A 209 25.59 6.46 3.54
N LYS A 210 25.88 7.71 3.86
CA LYS A 210 27.26 8.23 3.79
C LYS A 210 28.24 7.51 4.75
N SER A 211 27.78 7.00 5.90
CA SER A 211 28.63 6.26 6.85
C SER A 211 29.07 4.88 6.35
N TRP A 212 28.50 4.37 5.25
CA TRP A 212 28.89 3.09 4.63
C TRP A 212 30.04 3.25 3.65
N GLU A 213 30.40 4.50 3.29
CA GLU A 213 31.54 4.80 2.41
C GLU A 213 32.88 4.88 3.17
N GLN A 214 32.86 4.68 4.50
CA GLN A 214 34.05 4.63 5.37
C GLN A 214 34.35 3.21 5.84
#